data_f7f8038acb17a5d680e1a63a0708c83e
#
_entry.id   f7f8038acb17a5d680e1a63a0708c83e
#
_cell.length_a   1.000
_cell.length_b   1.000
_cell.length_c   1.000
_cell.angle_alpha   90.00
_cell.angle_beta   90.00
_cell.angle_gamma   90.00
#
_symmetry.space_group_name_H-M   'P 1'
#
loop_
_entity.id
_entity.type
_entity.pdbx_description
1 polymer ?
#
loop_
_entity_poly.entity_id
_entity_poly.type
_entity_poly.pdbx_seq_one_letter_code
_entity_poly.pdbx_strand_id
1 'polypeptide(L)'
;MNIKQLILTTGGLLLAGIVEAQPAHPNVILIYTDDHGSLDVNCFGAKDLCTPHMDALADQGVRFTQFYGAPVSSVSRASLLTGQFAKRAGLTTNAGRNGLPAERETLAERMKSNGYRTALIGKWHLGERLEEGPNAQGFDYFWGIRGGCVDNYSHFYYWGGPNRHDLWQNEREIYSPGNFFAAENLKEIKKFATEDKEKPFFIYWAVNIPHYPLQPSEKWLDYYADLPNPRRMYAAFVSTFDDYLGELRTFLAAEGLAENTILVFQSDNGHSTEVRTFRGGGYSGPYRSGKFSMFEGGIRVPAIICWPKELPQGEVRNQLAMNIDWFPTLVELCGLSTEEMDVDGKSLVPVIKDGSKSSSHKVLHFDFGDQW
;
A
#
# COMPACT_ATOMS: atom_id res chain seq x y z
N MET A 1 -48.70 -2.08 69.52
CA MET A 1 -47.63 -3.05 69.21
C MET A 1 -47.26 -2.86 67.74
N ASN A 2 -46.17 -2.20 67.46
CA ASN A 2 -45.74 -1.79 66.13
C ASN A 2 -44.84 -2.89 65.49
N ILE A 3 -45.28 -3.36 64.30
CA ILE A 3 -44.42 -4.26 63.46
C ILE A 3 -43.70 -3.37 62.45
N LYS A 4 -42.40 -3.29 62.55
CA LYS A 4 -41.51 -2.64 61.59
C LYS A 4 -41.30 -3.58 60.40
N GLN A 5 -41.72 -3.12 59.20
CA GLN A 5 -41.37 -3.75 57.94
C GLN A 5 -39.90 -3.45 57.59
N LEU A 6 -39.14 -4.51 57.36
CA LEU A 6 -37.76 -4.45 56.89
C LEU A 6 -37.80 -4.49 55.37
N ILE A 7 -37.43 -3.40 54.68
CA ILE A 7 -37.26 -3.34 53.21
C ILE A 7 -35.83 -3.75 52.90
N LEU A 8 -35.65 -4.92 52.27
CA LEU A 8 -34.42 -5.32 51.63
C LEU A 8 -34.33 -4.62 50.27
N THR A 9 -33.39 -3.70 50.11
CA THR A 9 -32.97 -3.15 48.83
C THR A 9 -31.87 -4.04 48.24
N THR A 10 -32.23 -4.82 47.23
CA THR A 10 -31.27 -5.53 46.38
C THR A 10 -30.60 -4.51 45.43
N GLY A 11 -29.38 -4.15 45.77
CA GLY A 11 -28.53 -3.36 44.87
C GLY A 11 -28.05 -4.21 43.68
N GLY A 12 -28.66 -3.98 42.51
CA GLY A 12 -28.13 -4.52 41.25
C GLY A 12 -26.88 -3.76 40.86
N LEU A 13 -25.73 -4.42 40.88
CA LEU A 13 -24.51 -3.92 40.21
C LEU A 13 -24.76 -3.96 38.69
N LEU A 14 -24.99 -2.81 38.10
CA LEU A 14 -24.83 -2.61 36.64
C LEU A 14 -23.34 -2.64 36.33
N LEU A 15 -22.86 -3.75 35.82
CA LEU A 15 -21.58 -3.82 35.09
C LEU A 15 -21.75 -3.00 33.79
N ALA A 16 -21.44 -1.71 33.87
CA ALA A 16 -21.20 -0.92 32.67
C ALA A 16 -19.93 -1.47 32.02
N GLY A 17 -20.10 -2.27 30.96
CA GLY A 17 -19.01 -2.62 30.08
C GLY A 17 -18.39 -1.33 29.56
N ILE A 18 -17.10 -1.16 29.79
CA ILE A 18 -16.32 -0.08 29.17
C ILE A 18 -16.31 -0.44 27.68
N VAL A 19 -17.18 0.19 26.90
CA VAL A 19 -17.04 0.22 25.46
C VAL A 19 -15.85 1.16 25.22
N GLU A 20 -14.68 0.59 24.92
CA GLU A 20 -13.54 1.35 24.44
C GLU A 20 -14.04 2.16 23.23
N ALA A 21 -14.04 3.48 23.36
CA ALA A 21 -14.42 4.36 22.26
C ALA A 21 -13.39 4.18 21.15
N GLN A 22 -13.80 3.62 20.01
CA GLN A 22 -12.94 3.58 18.84
C GLN A 22 -12.54 5.01 18.46
N PRO A 23 -11.32 5.21 17.91
CA PRO A 23 -10.89 6.51 17.43
C PRO A 23 -11.96 7.15 16.55
N ALA A 24 -12.16 8.45 16.66
CA ALA A 24 -13.15 9.21 15.86
C ALA A 24 -12.86 9.10 14.35
N HIS A 25 -11.62 8.79 13.97
CA HIS A 25 -11.15 8.65 12.60
C HIS A 25 -10.76 7.18 12.30
N PRO A 26 -10.95 6.70 11.05
CA PRO A 26 -10.53 5.35 10.67
C PRO A 26 -9.01 5.21 10.64
N ASN A 27 -8.53 3.99 10.86
CA ASN A 27 -7.16 3.64 10.52
C ASN A 27 -7.00 3.50 9.01
N VAL A 28 -5.78 3.66 8.51
CA VAL A 28 -5.45 3.51 7.09
C VAL A 28 -4.23 2.61 6.93
N ILE A 29 -4.35 1.59 6.08
CA ILE A 29 -3.19 0.83 5.58
C ILE A 29 -3.19 0.94 4.06
N LEU A 30 -2.19 1.64 3.53
CA LEU A 30 -1.95 1.79 2.11
C LEU A 30 -0.92 0.72 1.69
N ILE A 31 -1.40 -0.34 1.04
CA ILE A 31 -0.63 -1.50 0.58
C ILE A 31 -0.18 -1.22 -0.85
N TYR A 32 1.12 -1.08 -1.04
CA TYR A 32 1.70 -0.67 -2.32
C TYR A 32 2.73 -1.68 -2.79
N THR A 33 2.35 -2.53 -3.74
CA THR A 33 3.21 -3.57 -4.31
C THR A 33 4.16 -2.99 -5.36
N ASP A 34 5.17 -3.76 -5.76
CA ASP A 34 6.29 -3.33 -6.58
C ASP A 34 6.40 -4.23 -7.83
N ASP A 35 6.25 -3.65 -9.03
CA ASP A 35 6.28 -4.38 -10.31
C ASP A 35 5.13 -5.41 -10.48
N HIS A 36 3.95 -5.16 -9.93
CA HIS A 36 2.81 -6.07 -10.05
C HIS A 36 2.02 -5.79 -11.33
N GLY A 37 1.95 -6.76 -12.22
CA GLY A 37 1.26 -6.63 -13.50
C GLY A 37 -0.23 -6.33 -13.35
N SER A 38 -0.77 -5.54 -14.28
CA SER A 38 -2.16 -5.06 -14.24
C SER A 38 -3.21 -6.17 -14.22
N LEU A 39 -2.89 -7.35 -14.74
CA LEU A 39 -3.79 -8.52 -14.77
C LEU A 39 -3.28 -9.69 -13.92
N ASP A 40 -2.32 -9.47 -13.03
CA ASP A 40 -1.71 -10.52 -12.21
C ASP A 40 -2.39 -10.71 -10.83
N VAL A 41 -3.71 -10.51 -10.80
CA VAL A 41 -4.60 -10.85 -9.68
C VAL A 41 -5.84 -11.52 -10.26
N ASN A 42 -6.41 -12.57 -9.63
CA ASN A 42 -7.54 -13.27 -10.20
C ASN A 42 -8.74 -12.36 -10.45
N CYS A 43 -9.10 -11.48 -9.53
CA CYS A 43 -10.21 -10.53 -9.72
C CYS A 43 -9.95 -9.50 -10.82
N PHE A 44 -8.71 -9.33 -11.30
CA PHE A 44 -8.36 -8.51 -12.47
C PHE A 44 -8.20 -9.32 -13.76
N GLY A 45 -8.32 -10.65 -13.70
CA GLY A 45 -8.37 -11.51 -14.89
C GLY A 45 -7.28 -12.55 -15.01
N ALA A 46 -6.34 -12.67 -14.05
CA ALA A 46 -5.40 -13.78 -14.01
C ALA A 46 -6.16 -15.11 -13.92
N LYS A 47 -5.77 -16.08 -14.76
CA LYS A 47 -6.38 -17.41 -14.75
C LYS A 47 -5.44 -18.48 -14.21
N ASP A 48 -4.18 -18.15 -14.11
CA ASP A 48 -3.07 -19.04 -13.78
C ASP A 48 -2.39 -18.66 -12.44
N LEU A 49 -2.95 -17.69 -11.71
CA LEU A 49 -2.53 -17.32 -10.35
C LEU A 49 -3.56 -17.79 -9.32
N CYS A 50 -3.15 -17.80 -8.07
CA CYS A 50 -4.00 -18.06 -6.90
C CYS A 50 -3.83 -16.87 -5.93
N THR A 51 -4.84 -15.98 -5.87
CA THR A 51 -4.82 -14.75 -5.09
C THR A 51 -6.09 -14.57 -4.26
N PRO A 52 -6.50 -15.57 -3.45
CA PRO A 52 -7.80 -15.56 -2.78
C PRO A 52 -7.97 -14.40 -1.78
N HIS A 53 -6.91 -13.87 -1.20
CA HIS A 53 -7.00 -12.79 -0.22
C HIS A 53 -7.09 -11.41 -0.88
N MET A 54 -6.44 -11.20 -2.05
CA MET A 54 -6.65 -10.02 -2.88
C MET A 54 -8.06 -10.02 -3.48
N ASP A 55 -8.55 -11.18 -3.92
CA ASP A 55 -9.92 -11.33 -4.43
C ASP A 55 -10.95 -11.02 -3.35
N ALA A 56 -10.76 -11.56 -2.14
CA ALA A 56 -11.64 -11.27 -1.01
C ALA A 56 -11.56 -9.79 -0.56
N LEU A 57 -10.46 -9.10 -0.79
CA LEU A 57 -10.38 -7.65 -0.58
C LEU A 57 -11.24 -6.90 -1.62
N ALA A 58 -11.21 -7.35 -2.87
CA ALA A 58 -12.07 -6.79 -3.94
C ALA A 58 -13.56 -7.07 -3.69
N ASP A 59 -13.91 -8.25 -3.20
CA ASP A 59 -15.28 -8.63 -2.86
C ASP A 59 -15.84 -7.82 -1.68
N GLN A 60 -14.98 -7.36 -0.77
CA GLN A 60 -15.34 -6.53 0.37
C GLN A 60 -15.15 -5.02 0.13
N GLY A 61 -14.82 -4.63 -1.09
CA GLY A 61 -14.52 -3.25 -1.42
C GLY A 61 -14.91 -2.86 -2.84
N VAL A 62 -14.19 -1.87 -3.35
CA VAL A 62 -14.36 -1.29 -4.67
C VAL A 62 -13.08 -1.49 -5.47
N ARG A 63 -13.19 -2.16 -6.61
CA ARG A 63 -12.10 -2.43 -7.55
C ARG A 63 -12.17 -1.48 -8.75
N PHE A 64 -11.03 -0.90 -9.12
CA PHE A 64 -10.92 -0.03 -10.30
C PHE A 64 -10.33 -0.77 -11.49
N THR A 65 -10.94 -0.67 -12.66
CA THR A 65 -10.46 -1.29 -13.90
C THR A 65 -9.63 -0.34 -14.76
N GLN A 66 -9.70 0.97 -14.51
CA GLN A 66 -8.92 2.01 -15.20
C GLN A 66 -8.16 2.86 -14.17
N PHE A 67 -7.21 2.23 -13.47
CA PHE A 67 -6.37 2.89 -12.48
C PHE A 67 -4.91 2.93 -12.95
N TYR A 68 -4.25 4.05 -12.71
CA TYR A 68 -2.92 4.31 -13.25
C TYR A 68 -1.92 4.68 -12.14
N GLY A 69 -0.75 4.05 -12.22
CA GLY A 69 0.46 4.44 -11.50
C GLY A 69 1.35 5.31 -12.39
N ALA A 70 2.66 5.14 -12.26
CA ALA A 70 3.64 5.76 -13.14
C ALA A 70 4.57 4.70 -13.75
N PRO A 71 5.42 5.04 -14.76
CA PRO A 71 6.23 4.04 -15.45
C PRO A 71 7.30 3.36 -14.60
N VAL A 72 7.69 3.97 -13.45
CA VAL A 72 8.74 3.47 -12.55
C VAL A 72 8.44 3.82 -11.10
N SER A 73 9.04 3.04 -10.19
CA SER A 73 8.78 3.07 -8.75
C SER A 73 8.89 4.45 -8.10
N SER A 74 10.01 5.17 -8.23
CA SER A 74 10.18 6.44 -7.51
C SER A 74 9.19 7.51 -7.99
N VAL A 75 8.93 7.56 -9.29
CA VAL A 75 7.95 8.49 -9.88
C VAL A 75 6.57 8.22 -9.32
N SER A 76 6.18 6.94 -9.27
CA SER A 76 4.87 6.54 -8.77
C SER A 76 4.71 6.81 -7.26
N ARG A 77 5.74 6.50 -6.47
CA ARG A 77 5.74 6.72 -5.01
C ARG A 77 5.74 8.19 -4.65
N ALA A 78 6.51 9.03 -5.37
CA ALA A 78 6.48 10.48 -5.18
C ALA A 78 5.09 11.06 -5.49
N SER A 79 4.52 10.68 -6.64
CA SER A 79 3.19 11.12 -7.06
C SER A 79 2.10 10.69 -6.06
N LEU A 80 2.15 9.44 -5.59
CA LEU A 80 1.24 8.92 -4.57
C LEU A 80 1.27 9.74 -3.28
N LEU A 81 2.49 9.94 -2.74
CA LEU A 81 2.65 10.56 -1.43
C LEU A 81 2.41 12.06 -1.45
N THR A 82 2.63 12.74 -2.58
CA THR A 82 2.41 14.20 -2.70
C THR A 82 1.05 14.55 -3.31
N GLY A 83 0.34 13.59 -3.91
CA GLY A 83 -0.88 13.88 -4.67
C GLY A 83 -0.63 14.71 -5.93
N GLN A 84 0.62 14.82 -6.40
CA GLN A 84 1.03 15.66 -7.51
C GLN A 84 1.50 14.83 -8.71
N PHE A 85 1.32 15.35 -9.94
CA PHE A 85 1.97 14.78 -11.11
C PHE A 85 3.49 14.78 -10.95
N ALA A 86 4.16 13.79 -11.52
CA ALA A 86 5.58 13.51 -11.33
C ALA A 86 6.50 14.74 -11.43
N LYS A 87 6.29 15.58 -12.44
CA LYS A 87 7.08 16.79 -12.65
C LYS A 87 6.91 17.81 -11.54
N ARG A 88 5.70 17.96 -11.01
CA ARG A 88 5.43 18.83 -9.86
C ARG A 88 5.96 18.23 -8.55
N ALA A 89 5.84 16.92 -8.40
CA ALA A 89 6.42 16.20 -7.26
C ALA A 89 7.96 16.27 -7.23
N GLY A 90 8.59 16.62 -8.37
CA GLY A 90 10.04 16.80 -8.47
C GLY A 90 10.84 15.55 -8.87
N LEU A 91 10.17 14.44 -9.18
CA LEU A 91 10.80 13.17 -9.59
C LEU A 91 10.16 12.63 -10.86
N THR A 92 10.87 12.73 -12.00
CA THR A 92 10.45 12.18 -13.30
C THR A 92 11.20 10.91 -13.71
N THR A 93 12.15 10.47 -12.88
CA THR A 93 12.90 9.21 -13.03
C THR A 93 13.06 8.53 -11.67
N ASN A 94 13.64 7.34 -11.62
CA ASN A 94 13.98 6.73 -10.34
C ASN A 94 14.90 7.65 -9.53
N ALA A 95 14.67 7.73 -8.24
CA ALA A 95 15.48 8.51 -7.31
C ALA A 95 16.93 8.04 -7.36
N GLY A 96 17.83 8.99 -7.60
CA GLY A 96 19.25 8.76 -7.61
C GLY A 96 19.94 9.62 -6.54
N ARG A 97 20.68 10.65 -6.98
CA ARG A 97 21.34 11.58 -6.05
C ARG A 97 20.36 12.52 -5.34
N ASN A 98 19.23 12.81 -5.96
CA ASN A 98 18.19 13.69 -5.42
C ASN A 98 16.96 12.85 -5.12
N GLY A 99 16.45 13.00 -3.90
CA GLY A 99 15.22 12.37 -3.44
C GLY A 99 14.00 13.28 -3.61
N LEU A 100 12.92 12.93 -2.90
CA LEU A 100 11.72 13.75 -2.84
C LEU A 100 12.05 15.09 -2.18
N PRO A 101 11.75 16.22 -2.84
CA PRO A 101 12.00 17.54 -2.25
C PRO A 101 11.25 17.74 -0.94
N ALA A 102 11.95 18.22 0.11
CA ALA A 102 11.40 18.36 1.45
C ALA A 102 10.28 19.41 1.57
N GLU A 103 10.19 20.32 0.60
CA GLU A 103 9.12 21.32 0.55
C GLU A 103 7.78 20.78 -0.01
N ARG A 104 7.73 19.54 -0.44
CA ARG A 104 6.51 18.87 -0.90
C ARG A 104 5.81 18.23 0.28
N GLU A 105 4.61 18.71 0.61
CA GLU A 105 3.81 18.07 1.63
C GLU A 105 3.46 16.62 1.21
N THR A 106 3.72 15.67 2.07
CA THR A 106 3.35 14.27 1.88
C THR A 106 2.04 13.93 2.58
N LEU A 107 1.38 12.87 2.11
CA LEU A 107 0.21 12.31 2.80
C LEU A 107 0.53 11.93 4.26
N ALA A 108 1.76 11.49 4.54
CA ALA A 108 2.17 11.17 5.91
C ALA A 108 2.24 12.42 6.80
N GLU A 109 2.77 13.54 6.29
CA GLU A 109 2.77 14.81 7.00
C GLU A 109 1.35 15.33 7.25
N ARG A 110 0.48 15.25 6.24
CA ARG A 110 -0.94 15.62 6.37
C ARG A 110 -1.65 14.77 7.42
N MET A 111 -1.46 13.46 7.43
CA MET A 111 -2.03 12.57 8.44
C MET A 111 -1.47 12.86 9.84
N LYS A 112 -0.15 13.03 9.95
CA LYS A 112 0.53 13.33 11.22
C LYS A 112 0.06 14.65 11.84
N SER A 113 -0.05 15.72 11.05
CA SER A 113 -0.55 17.02 11.51
C SER A 113 -2.00 16.98 12.01
N ASN A 114 -2.76 15.95 11.63
CA ASN A 114 -4.12 15.67 12.06
C ASN A 114 -4.23 14.58 13.13
N GLY A 115 -3.14 14.27 13.84
CA GLY A 115 -3.15 13.41 15.02
C GLY A 115 -3.00 11.91 14.74
N TYR A 116 -2.75 11.50 13.51
CA TYR A 116 -2.41 10.11 13.19
C TYR A 116 -1.00 9.76 13.64
N ARG A 117 -0.81 8.55 14.10
CA ARG A 117 0.52 7.91 14.13
C ARG A 117 0.84 7.42 12.73
N THR A 118 2.03 7.69 12.24
CA THR A 118 2.40 7.42 10.85
C THR A 118 3.58 6.46 10.76
N ALA A 119 3.46 5.42 9.93
CA ALA A 119 4.53 4.46 9.69
C ALA A 119 4.74 4.17 8.21
N LEU A 120 6.00 4.10 7.78
CA LEU A 120 6.41 3.45 6.56
C LEU A 120 7.05 2.12 6.90
N ILE A 121 6.51 1.04 6.34
CA ILE A 121 7.06 -0.30 6.52
C ILE A 121 7.29 -0.91 5.13
N GLY A 122 8.58 -1.11 4.79
CA GLY A 122 9.00 -1.62 3.51
C GLY A 122 9.92 -0.68 2.71
N LYS A 123 9.65 -0.51 1.42
CA LYS A 123 10.49 0.21 0.47
C LYS A 123 10.19 1.71 0.43
N TRP A 124 11.22 2.55 0.60
CA TRP A 124 11.13 4.00 0.43
C TRP A 124 11.34 4.45 -1.02
N HIS A 125 12.55 4.31 -1.54
CA HIS A 125 12.97 4.64 -2.91
C HIS A 125 12.74 6.11 -3.34
N LEU A 126 12.74 7.04 -2.39
CA LEU A 126 12.55 8.48 -2.63
C LEU A 126 13.69 9.34 -2.07
N GLY A 127 14.89 8.78 -2.01
CA GLY A 127 16.11 9.42 -1.51
C GLY A 127 16.74 8.63 -0.37
N GLU A 128 18.08 8.64 -0.31
CA GLU A 128 18.84 7.82 0.65
C GLU A 128 19.48 8.66 1.76
N ARG A 129 19.53 9.99 1.60
CA ARG A 129 20.04 10.90 2.62
C ARG A 129 19.06 11.00 3.79
N LEU A 130 19.55 11.36 4.98
CA LEU A 130 18.69 11.48 6.17
C LEU A 130 17.59 12.50 5.99
N GLU A 131 17.91 13.65 5.41
CA GLU A 131 16.99 14.75 5.11
C GLU A 131 15.94 14.41 4.03
N GLU A 132 16.15 13.34 3.27
CA GLU A 132 15.23 12.81 2.26
C GLU A 132 14.54 11.53 2.75
N GLY A 133 14.89 11.04 3.93
CA GLY A 133 14.41 9.78 4.48
C GLY A 133 12.96 9.84 4.97
N PRO A 134 12.33 8.69 5.22
CA PRO A 134 10.94 8.62 5.63
C PRO A 134 10.60 9.46 6.87
N ASN A 135 11.48 9.48 7.86
CA ASN A 135 11.23 10.24 9.09
C ASN A 135 11.24 11.76 8.86
N ALA A 136 12.02 12.26 7.88
CA ALA A 136 12.00 13.66 7.47
C ALA A 136 10.76 14.01 6.62
N GLN A 137 10.06 13.01 6.07
CA GLN A 137 8.89 13.13 5.18
C GLN A 137 7.58 12.71 5.88
N GLY A 138 7.50 12.89 7.21
CA GLY A 138 6.26 12.78 7.97
C GLY A 138 5.98 11.44 8.63
N PHE A 139 6.82 10.43 8.48
CA PHE A 139 6.63 9.15 9.17
C PHE A 139 7.28 9.14 10.56
N ASP A 140 6.48 8.87 11.60
CA ASP A 140 6.96 8.70 12.98
C ASP A 140 7.84 7.46 13.13
N TYR A 141 7.50 6.42 12.36
CA TYR A 141 8.19 5.14 12.37
C TYR A 141 8.56 4.70 10.96
N PHE A 142 9.77 4.24 10.79
CA PHE A 142 10.26 3.62 9.57
C PHE A 142 10.93 2.29 9.87
N TRP A 143 10.54 1.23 9.15
CA TRP A 143 11.24 -0.04 9.11
C TRP A 143 11.30 -0.52 7.66
N GLY A 144 12.50 -0.65 7.10
CA GLY A 144 12.61 -1.08 5.71
C GLY A 144 13.88 -0.64 5.00
N ILE A 145 13.79 -0.52 3.69
CA ILE A 145 14.90 -0.17 2.80
C ILE A 145 14.75 1.26 2.25
N ARG A 146 15.87 1.99 2.17
CA ARG A 146 15.91 3.33 1.58
C ARG A 146 16.06 3.30 0.07
N GLY A 147 16.77 2.30 -0.43
CA GLY A 147 16.98 2.08 -1.86
C GLY A 147 15.81 1.43 -2.59
N GLY A 148 16.06 1.08 -3.85
CA GLY A 148 15.01 0.56 -4.75
C GLY A 148 14.79 -0.94 -4.70
N CYS A 149 15.74 -1.71 -4.19
CA CYS A 149 15.66 -3.18 -4.17
C CYS A 149 16.72 -3.79 -3.25
N VAL A 150 16.39 -4.95 -2.70
CA VAL A 150 17.30 -5.78 -1.91
C VAL A 150 17.03 -7.25 -2.17
N ASP A 151 17.99 -8.10 -1.85
CA ASP A 151 17.75 -9.52 -1.63
C ASP A 151 16.88 -9.70 -0.36
N ASN A 152 15.82 -10.50 -0.45
CA ASN A 152 14.79 -10.58 0.58
C ASN A 152 15.22 -11.22 1.89
N TYR A 153 16.38 -11.89 1.95
CA TYR A 153 16.91 -12.57 3.14
C TYR A 153 18.18 -11.94 3.69
N SER A 154 19.05 -11.45 2.82
CA SER A 154 20.30 -10.81 3.22
C SER A 154 20.17 -9.30 3.39
N HIS A 155 19.14 -8.68 2.77
CA HIS A 155 18.86 -7.25 2.74
C HIS A 155 19.99 -6.41 2.12
N PHE A 156 20.75 -7.02 1.21
CA PHE A 156 21.76 -6.30 0.45
C PHE A 156 21.19 -5.74 -0.84
N TYR A 157 21.46 -4.46 -1.07
CA TYR A 157 21.22 -3.80 -2.35
C TYR A 157 22.20 -4.35 -3.40
N TYR A 158 21.69 -4.68 -4.58
CA TYR A 158 22.47 -5.38 -5.61
C TYR A 158 22.42 -4.72 -7.00
N TRP A 159 21.71 -3.61 -7.15
CA TRP A 159 21.41 -3.06 -8.48
C TRP A 159 22.65 -2.51 -9.21
N GLY A 160 23.53 -1.81 -8.53
CA GLY A 160 24.72 -1.20 -9.13
C GLY A 160 25.75 -0.78 -8.09
N GLY A 161 27.00 -0.72 -8.49
CA GLY A 161 28.12 -0.48 -7.58
C GLY A 161 28.41 -1.67 -6.68
N PRO A 162 29.21 -1.48 -5.63
CA PRO A 162 29.42 -2.53 -4.63
C PRO A 162 28.13 -2.81 -3.88
N ASN A 163 27.87 -4.10 -3.61
CA ASN A 163 26.74 -4.49 -2.77
C ASN A 163 26.89 -3.82 -1.40
N ARG A 164 25.80 -3.22 -0.94
CA ARG A 164 25.72 -2.61 0.39
C ARG A 164 24.47 -3.12 1.09
N HIS A 165 24.56 -3.22 2.39
CA HIS A 165 23.40 -3.56 3.20
C HIS A 165 22.43 -2.36 3.23
N ASP A 166 21.11 -2.62 3.22
CA ASP A 166 20.08 -1.59 3.19
C ASP A 166 18.84 -2.05 3.95
N LEU A 167 18.98 -2.12 5.28
CA LEU A 167 17.85 -2.34 6.18
C LEU A 167 17.94 -1.38 7.36
N TRP A 168 16.87 -0.66 7.61
CA TRP A 168 16.82 0.46 8.54
C TRP A 168 15.63 0.39 9.48
N GLN A 169 15.84 0.82 10.72
CA GLN A 169 14.78 1.20 11.63
C GLN A 169 14.97 2.67 12.00
N ASN A 170 14.07 3.52 11.51
CA ASN A 170 14.23 4.96 11.54
C ASN A 170 15.58 5.38 10.88
N GLU A 171 16.41 6.10 11.59
CA GLU A 171 17.71 6.55 11.09
C GLU A 171 18.85 5.55 11.34
N ARG A 172 18.56 4.44 12.00
CA ARG A 172 19.57 3.43 12.39
C ARG A 172 19.53 2.26 11.42
N GLU A 173 20.69 1.91 10.87
CA GLU A 173 20.86 0.64 10.16
C GLU A 173 20.76 -0.53 11.14
N ILE A 174 20.01 -1.56 10.75
CA ILE A 174 19.77 -2.77 11.51
C ILE A 174 20.08 -4.01 10.68
N TYR A 175 20.31 -5.15 11.31
CA TYR A 175 20.63 -6.40 10.62
C TYR A 175 19.65 -7.49 11.03
N SER A 176 19.07 -8.16 10.04
CA SER A 176 18.12 -9.26 10.23
C SER A 176 18.40 -10.40 9.21
N PRO A 177 19.64 -10.92 9.14
CA PRO A 177 20.00 -11.88 8.10
C PRO A 177 19.21 -13.18 8.22
N GLY A 178 18.78 -13.70 7.07
CA GLY A 178 18.01 -14.94 6.99
C GLY A 178 16.51 -14.80 7.27
N ASN A 179 16.05 -13.64 7.73
CA ASN A 179 14.62 -13.36 7.90
C ASN A 179 14.06 -12.75 6.60
N PHE A 180 12.92 -13.30 6.17
CA PHE A 180 12.27 -12.88 4.93
C PHE A 180 11.68 -11.47 5.07
N PHE A 181 12.04 -10.55 4.19
CA PHE A 181 11.71 -9.13 4.30
C PHE A 181 10.21 -8.86 4.46
N ALA A 182 9.35 -9.50 3.66
CA ALA A 182 7.90 -9.28 3.76
C ALA A 182 7.29 -9.86 5.05
N ALA A 183 7.85 -10.93 5.62
CA ALA A 183 7.43 -11.46 6.91
C ALA A 183 7.77 -10.48 8.05
N GLU A 184 8.98 -9.91 8.02
CA GLU A 184 9.36 -8.89 8.99
C GLU A 184 8.53 -7.61 8.84
N ASN A 185 8.19 -7.21 7.58
CA ASN A 185 7.24 -6.10 7.37
C ASN A 185 5.92 -6.34 8.11
N LEU A 186 5.32 -7.52 7.93
CA LEU A 186 4.04 -7.83 8.57
C LEU A 186 4.13 -7.84 10.09
N LYS A 187 5.23 -8.34 10.64
CA LYS A 187 5.50 -8.30 12.09
C LYS A 187 5.55 -6.86 12.62
N GLU A 188 6.24 -5.97 11.93
CA GLU A 188 6.32 -4.56 12.31
C GLU A 188 4.97 -3.82 12.15
N ILE A 189 4.18 -4.16 11.13
CA ILE A 189 2.80 -3.65 10.95
C ILE A 189 1.94 -4.03 12.14
N LYS A 190 1.93 -5.32 12.53
CA LYS A 190 1.14 -5.82 13.65
C LYS A 190 1.53 -5.14 14.96
N LYS A 191 2.83 -4.97 15.20
CA LYS A 191 3.35 -4.25 16.36
C LYS A 191 2.88 -2.80 16.37
N PHE A 192 3.11 -2.06 15.29
CA PHE A 192 2.75 -0.65 15.20
C PHE A 192 1.24 -0.42 15.35
N ALA A 193 0.41 -1.28 14.74
CA ALA A 193 -1.05 -1.16 14.78
C ALA A 193 -1.63 -1.33 16.20
N THR A 194 -0.95 -2.08 17.08
CA THR A 194 -1.43 -2.37 18.45
C THR A 194 -0.73 -1.58 19.55
N GLU A 195 0.31 -0.82 19.23
CA GLU A 195 1.14 -0.10 20.21
C GLU A 195 0.39 1.02 20.93
N ASP A 196 -0.52 1.70 20.26
CA ASP A 196 -1.40 2.73 20.83
C ASP A 196 -2.76 2.67 20.11
N LYS A 197 -3.78 2.13 20.80
CA LYS A 197 -5.12 1.93 20.25
C LYS A 197 -6.01 3.17 20.39
N GLU A 198 -5.57 4.20 21.12
CA GLU A 198 -6.35 5.43 21.32
C GLU A 198 -6.24 6.39 20.12
N LYS A 199 -5.14 6.28 19.37
CA LYS A 199 -4.89 7.12 18.19
C LYS A 199 -5.04 6.33 16.91
N PRO A 200 -5.66 6.93 15.87
CA PRO A 200 -5.68 6.32 14.55
C PRO A 200 -4.26 6.22 13.98
N PHE A 201 -4.06 5.26 13.08
CA PHE A 201 -2.77 5.10 12.39
C PHE A 201 -2.92 5.20 10.88
N PHE A 202 -1.87 5.71 10.26
CA PHE A 202 -1.60 5.62 8.83
C PHE A 202 -0.35 4.79 8.61
N ILE A 203 -0.49 3.61 8.01
CA ILE A 203 0.62 2.74 7.63
C ILE A 203 0.74 2.71 6.11
N TYR A 204 1.90 3.12 5.59
CA TYR A 204 2.29 2.86 4.22
C TYR A 204 3.08 1.56 4.17
N TRP A 205 2.41 0.45 3.83
CA TRP A 205 3.03 -0.84 3.61
C TRP A 205 3.56 -0.92 2.19
N ALA A 206 4.79 -0.49 2.00
CA ALA A 206 5.48 -0.43 0.72
C ALA A 206 6.18 -1.76 0.42
N VAL A 207 5.42 -2.74 -0.03
CA VAL A 207 5.89 -4.11 -0.28
C VAL A 207 6.81 -4.14 -1.48
N ASN A 208 7.95 -4.82 -1.37
CA ASN A 208 8.88 -5.01 -2.49
C ASN A 208 8.55 -6.24 -3.37
N ILE A 209 7.39 -6.87 -3.18
CA ILE A 209 6.91 -8.01 -3.96
C ILE A 209 5.91 -7.51 -5.02
N PRO A 210 5.96 -8.04 -6.25
CA PRO A 210 6.83 -9.09 -6.80
C PRO A 210 8.10 -8.60 -7.51
N HIS A 211 8.70 -7.47 -7.10
CA HIS A 211 10.00 -7.04 -7.63
C HIS A 211 11.07 -8.13 -7.40
N TYR A 212 11.92 -8.36 -8.41
CA TYR A 212 13.01 -9.34 -8.26
C TYR A 212 14.06 -8.88 -7.22
N PRO A 213 14.84 -9.83 -6.64
CA PRO A 213 14.88 -11.26 -6.95
C PRO A 213 13.60 -11.97 -6.53
N LEU A 214 13.10 -12.86 -7.41
CA LEU A 214 11.89 -13.63 -7.13
C LEU A 214 12.24 -14.75 -6.16
N GLN A 215 11.85 -14.59 -4.91
CA GLN A 215 12.16 -15.51 -3.79
C GLN A 215 10.87 -15.95 -3.10
N PRO A 216 10.02 -16.71 -3.80
CA PRO A 216 8.76 -17.19 -3.26
C PRO A 216 8.93 -18.28 -2.21
N SER A 217 7.87 -18.57 -1.45
CA SER A 217 7.82 -19.72 -0.55
C SER A 217 7.80 -21.04 -1.31
N GLU A 218 8.35 -22.11 -0.71
CA GLU A 218 8.35 -23.46 -1.29
C GLU A 218 6.93 -23.95 -1.56
N LYS A 219 5.97 -23.70 -0.66
CA LYS A 219 4.54 -24.02 -0.84
C LYS A 219 4.04 -23.59 -2.21
N TRP A 220 4.33 -22.37 -2.61
CA TRP A 220 3.83 -21.84 -3.88
C TRP A 220 4.67 -22.24 -5.07
N LEU A 221 5.97 -22.50 -4.89
CA LEU A 221 6.79 -23.12 -5.93
C LEU A 221 6.29 -24.52 -6.32
N ASP A 222 5.88 -25.31 -5.34
CA ASP A 222 5.32 -26.64 -5.57
C ASP A 222 3.92 -26.55 -6.20
N TYR A 223 3.09 -25.62 -5.74
CA TYR A 223 1.76 -25.40 -6.33
C TYR A 223 1.82 -25.07 -7.84
N TYR A 224 2.81 -24.27 -8.25
CA TYR A 224 3.00 -23.86 -9.64
C TYR A 224 4.04 -24.69 -10.40
N ALA A 225 4.29 -25.94 -10.00
CA ALA A 225 5.33 -26.79 -10.60
C ALA A 225 5.18 -26.95 -12.12
N ASP A 226 3.96 -26.93 -12.64
CA ASP A 226 3.67 -27.10 -14.08
C ASP A 226 3.81 -25.82 -14.90
N LEU A 227 3.95 -24.66 -14.26
CA LEU A 227 4.16 -23.41 -14.99
C LEU A 227 5.62 -23.28 -15.45
N PRO A 228 5.88 -22.77 -16.68
CA PRO A 228 7.24 -22.51 -17.12
C PRO A 228 7.84 -21.28 -16.42
N ASN A 229 9.18 -21.27 -16.20
CA ASN A 229 9.88 -20.07 -15.80
C ASN A 229 9.94 -19.04 -16.94
N PRO A 230 9.88 -17.72 -16.65
CA PRO A 230 9.85 -17.09 -15.32
C PRO A 230 8.46 -17.01 -14.68
N ARG A 231 7.38 -17.37 -15.41
CA ARG A 231 6.00 -17.25 -14.89
C ARG A 231 5.80 -18.00 -13.58
N ARG A 232 6.36 -19.21 -13.45
CA ARG A 232 6.30 -20.03 -12.22
C ARG A 232 6.80 -19.24 -11.00
N MET A 233 8.01 -18.68 -11.12
CA MET A 233 8.63 -17.94 -10.01
C MET A 233 7.81 -16.69 -9.64
N TYR A 234 7.35 -15.97 -10.66
CA TYR A 234 6.55 -14.76 -10.46
C TYR A 234 5.18 -15.08 -9.81
N ALA A 235 4.45 -16.05 -10.35
CA ALA A 235 3.16 -16.49 -9.82
C ALA A 235 3.29 -16.95 -8.36
N ALA A 236 4.30 -17.75 -8.06
CA ALA A 236 4.59 -18.20 -6.70
C ALA A 236 4.91 -17.02 -5.77
N PHE A 237 5.60 -16.01 -6.26
CA PHE A 237 5.96 -14.85 -5.45
C PHE A 237 4.75 -13.92 -5.17
N VAL A 238 3.87 -13.73 -6.16
CA VAL A 238 2.59 -13.02 -5.97
C VAL A 238 1.72 -13.74 -4.94
N SER A 239 1.58 -15.07 -5.04
CA SER A 239 0.79 -15.84 -4.09
C SER A 239 1.42 -15.93 -2.70
N THR A 240 2.76 -15.84 -2.60
CA THR A 240 3.45 -15.68 -1.30
C THR A 240 3.03 -14.37 -0.63
N PHE A 241 2.93 -13.29 -1.38
CA PHE A 241 2.42 -12.02 -0.84
C PHE A 241 0.94 -12.10 -0.47
N ASP A 242 0.12 -12.78 -1.28
CA ASP A 242 -1.30 -12.97 -0.98
C ASP A 242 -1.52 -13.67 0.37
N ASP A 243 -0.68 -14.66 0.73
CA ASP A 243 -0.70 -15.27 2.08
C ASP A 243 -0.47 -14.21 3.18
N TYR A 244 0.50 -13.29 3.02
CA TYR A 244 0.74 -12.22 4.00
C TYR A 244 -0.40 -11.22 4.08
N LEU A 245 -1.07 -10.92 2.97
CA LEU A 245 -2.28 -10.09 2.98
C LEU A 245 -3.41 -10.79 3.75
N GLY A 246 -3.57 -12.09 3.58
CA GLY A 246 -4.52 -12.89 4.34
C GLY A 246 -4.23 -12.88 5.85
N GLU A 247 -2.96 -12.99 6.20
CA GLU A 247 -2.53 -12.92 7.60
C GLU A 247 -2.75 -11.54 8.22
N LEU A 248 -2.52 -10.45 7.46
CA LEU A 248 -2.86 -9.09 7.89
C LEU A 248 -4.35 -8.94 8.16
N ARG A 249 -5.21 -9.39 7.25
CA ARG A 249 -6.66 -9.29 7.38
C ARG A 249 -7.19 -10.09 8.59
N THR A 250 -6.65 -11.29 8.79
CA THR A 250 -6.96 -12.12 9.96
C THR A 250 -6.56 -11.42 11.26
N PHE A 251 -5.37 -10.82 11.29
CA PHE A 251 -4.89 -10.05 12.44
C PHE A 251 -5.80 -8.85 12.74
N LEU A 252 -6.15 -8.04 11.74
CA LEU A 252 -7.03 -6.89 11.92
C LEU A 252 -8.41 -7.30 12.47
N ALA A 253 -8.95 -8.43 12.02
CA ALA A 253 -10.21 -8.96 12.53
C ALA A 253 -10.07 -9.42 14.00
N ALA A 254 -8.99 -10.12 14.35
CA ALA A 254 -8.73 -10.61 15.70
C ALA A 254 -8.53 -9.46 16.71
N GLU A 255 -7.93 -8.35 16.27
CA GLU A 255 -7.71 -7.15 17.09
C GLU A 255 -8.92 -6.19 17.15
N GLY A 256 -10.01 -6.52 16.45
CA GLY A 256 -11.20 -5.67 16.35
C GLY A 256 -10.98 -4.39 15.52
N LEU A 257 -9.96 -4.35 14.68
CA LEU A 257 -9.59 -3.18 13.88
C LEU A 257 -10.22 -3.19 12.48
N ALA A 258 -10.67 -4.35 11.98
CA ALA A 258 -11.06 -4.54 10.59
C ALA A 258 -12.16 -3.57 10.12
N GLU A 259 -13.21 -3.38 10.93
CA GLU A 259 -14.36 -2.54 10.56
C GLU A 259 -14.01 -1.06 10.43
N ASN A 260 -13.05 -0.56 11.22
CA ASN A 260 -12.62 0.85 11.22
C ASN A 260 -11.22 1.05 10.59
N THR A 261 -10.85 0.20 9.63
CA THR A 261 -9.60 0.34 8.87
C THR A 261 -9.89 0.40 7.38
N ILE A 262 -9.38 1.46 6.75
CA ILE A 262 -9.36 1.60 5.29
C ILE A 262 -8.15 0.83 4.79
N LEU A 263 -8.37 -0.15 3.91
CA LEU A 263 -7.33 -0.87 3.18
C LEU A 263 -7.32 -0.40 1.73
N VAL A 264 -6.22 0.15 1.26
CA VAL A 264 -5.97 0.44 -0.15
C VAL A 264 -4.91 -0.52 -0.64
N PHE A 265 -5.17 -1.18 -1.76
CA PHE A 265 -4.21 -2.05 -2.46
C PHE A 265 -3.95 -1.48 -3.85
N GLN A 266 -2.68 -1.32 -4.21
CA GLN A 266 -2.26 -0.85 -5.53
C GLN A 266 -0.82 -1.30 -5.84
N SER A 267 -0.49 -1.47 -7.13
CA SER A 267 0.91 -1.55 -7.60
C SER A 267 1.46 -0.17 -7.96
N ASP A 268 2.77 -0.02 -7.88
CA ASP A 268 3.45 1.23 -8.27
C ASP A 268 3.53 1.41 -9.80
N ASN A 269 3.81 0.34 -10.53
CA ASN A 269 3.90 0.30 -12.00
C ASN A 269 3.55 -1.10 -12.51
N GLY A 270 3.52 -1.27 -13.82
CA GLY A 270 3.37 -2.58 -14.44
C GLY A 270 4.57 -3.49 -14.20
N HIS A 271 4.43 -4.78 -14.54
CA HIS A 271 5.45 -5.80 -14.31
C HIS A 271 6.77 -5.48 -15.04
N SER A 272 7.89 -5.96 -14.46
CA SER A 272 9.21 -5.84 -15.09
C SER A 272 9.30 -6.72 -16.35
N THR A 273 9.92 -6.15 -17.41
CA THR A 273 10.22 -6.85 -18.67
C THR A 273 11.71 -6.92 -18.93
N GLU A 274 12.54 -6.61 -17.94
CA GLU A 274 13.98 -6.53 -18.06
C GLU A 274 14.64 -7.89 -18.33
N VAL A 275 15.63 -7.94 -19.21
CA VAL A 275 16.32 -9.18 -19.59
C VAL A 275 17.00 -9.84 -18.38
N ARG A 276 17.58 -9.04 -17.48
CA ARG A 276 18.21 -9.54 -16.23
C ARG A 276 17.24 -10.21 -15.25
N THR A 277 15.96 -9.99 -15.42
CA THR A 277 14.89 -10.65 -14.63
C THR A 277 14.26 -11.80 -15.39
N PHE A 278 14.92 -12.29 -16.45
CA PHE A 278 14.34 -13.25 -17.40
C PHE A 278 12.98 -12.78 -17.96
N ARG A 279 12.82 -11.45 -18.12
CA ARG A 279 11.58 -10.74 -18.50
C ARG A 279 10.49 -10.77 -17.44
N GLY A 280 10.83 -11.04 -16.17
CA GLY A 280 10.01 -10.86 -14.97
C GLY A 280 8.90 -11.89 -14.73
N GLY A 281 8.26 -12.40 -15.76
CA GLY A 281 7.17 -13.37 -15.65
C GLY A 281 5.79 -12.78 -15.34
N GLY A 282 5.66 -11.47 -15.19
CA GLY A 282 4.36 -10.79 -15.03
C GLY A 282 3.58 -10.72 -16.34
N TYR A 283 2.30 -10.36 -16.26
CA TYR A 283 1.39 -10.34 -17.39
C TYR A 283 0.48 -9.09 -17.38
N SER A 284 0.46 -8.38 -18.47
CA SER A 284 -0.40 -7.22 -18.70
C SER A 284 -1.54 -7.47 -19.71
N GLY A 285 -1.74 -8.71 -20.13
CA GLY A 285 -2.78 -9.10 -21.06
C GLY A 285 -2.66 -8.41 -22.42
N PRO A 286 -3.73 -7.75 -22.91
CA PRO A 286 -3.72 -7.04 -24.20
C PRO A 286 -2.95 -5.71 -24.12
N TYR A 287 -2.54 -5.27 -22.92
CA TYR A 287 -1.88 -3.99 -22.74
C TYR A 287 -0.42 -4.07 -23.17
N ARG A 288 -0.02 -3.11 -24.00
CA ARG A 288 1.33 -3.08 -24.56
C ARG A 288 2.39 -2.79 -23.51
N SER A 289 3.52 -3.52 -23.54
CA SER A 289 4.72 -3.29 -22.75
C SER A 289 4.57 -3.58 -21.24
N GLY A 290 5.44 -3.03 -20.40
CA GLY A 290 5.51 -3.15 -18.95
C GLY A 290 6.29 -1.98 -18.36
N LYS A 291 6.91 -2.16 -17.21
CA LYS A 291 7.76 -1.18 -16.50
C LYS A 291 8.68 -0.42 -17.48
N PHE A 292 9.01 0.83 -17.19
CA PHE A 292 9.77 1.78 -18.04
C PHE A 292 9.01 2.24 -19.30
N SER A 293 7.73 2.00 -19.42
CA SER A 293 6.95 2.38 -20.58
C SER A 293 5.70 3.17 -20.18
N MET A 294 5.37 4.22 -20.94
CA MET A 294 4.12 4.96 -20.79
C MET A 294 2.94 4.32 -21.56
N PHE A 295 3.10 3.12 -22.12
CA PHE A 295 1.98 2.34 -22.61
C PHE A 295 1.22 1.69 -21.43
N GLU A 296 -0.03 1.30 -21.69
CA GLU A 296 -0.95 0.72 -20.70
C GLU A 296 -0.32 -0.39 -19.84
N GLY A 297 0.50 -1.27 -20.42
CA GLY A 297 1.17 -2.34 -19.65
C GLY A 297 2.20 -1.84 -18.63
N GLY A 298 2.69 -0.61 -18.78
CA GLY A 298 3.65 -0.01 -17.85
C GLY A 298 3.01 0.86 -16.77
N ILE A 299 1.88 1.50 -17.07
CA ILE A 299 1.26 2.50 -16.18
C ILE A 299 -0.08 2.08 -15.61
N ARG A 300 -0.82 1.17 -16.26
CA ARG A 300 -2.07 0.63 -15.72
C ARG A 300 -1.77 -0.40 -14.65
N VAL A 301 -2.42 -0.28 -13.49
CA VAL A 301 -2.13 -1.08 -12.29
C VAL A 301 -3.42 -1.56 -11.64
N PRO A 302 -3.38 -2.70 -10.91
CA PRO A 302 -4.51 -3.11 -10.08
C PRO A 302 -4.68 -2.11 -8.93
N ALA A 303 -5.94 -1.76 -8.62
CA ALA A 303 -6.26 -0.90 -7.49
C ALA A 303 -7.60 -1.31 -6.85
N ILE A 304 -7.60 -1.42 -5.53
CA ILE A 304 -8.76 -1.79 -4.71
C ILE A 304 -8.76 -0.89 -3.48
N ILE A 305 -9.95 -0.46 -3.06
CA ILE A 305 -10.16 0.15 -1.75
C ILE A 305 -11.26 -0.59 -1.01
N CYS A 306 -11.03 -0.88 0.27
CA CYS A 306 -11.97 -1.55 1.14
C CYS A 306 -12.06 -0.81 2.47
N TRP A 307 -13.28 -0.51 2.91
CA TRP A 307 -13.62 -0.06 4.26
C TRP A 307 -14.98 -0.64 4.61
N PRO A 308 -15.02 -1.78 5.30
CA PRO A 308 -16.26 -2.55 5.49
C PRO A 308 -17.42 -1.75 6.09
N LYS A 309 -17.09 -0.82 6.99
CA LYS A 309 -18.07 0.02 7.69
C LYS A 309 -18.77 1.04 6.79
N GLU A 310 -18.10 1.61 5.78
CA GLU A 310 -18.54 2.84 5.13
C GLU A 310 -18.60 2.79 3.60
N LEU A 311 -17.87 1.88 2.96
CA LEU A 311 -17.81 1.83 1.51
C LEU A 311 -18.62 0.66 0.93
N PRO A 312 -19.11 0.79 -0.32
CA PRO A 312 -19.74 -0.30 -1.04
C PRO A 312 -18.83 -1.52 -1.17
N GLN A 313 -19.44 -2.70 -1.23
CA GLN A 313 -18.73 -3.98 -1.34
C GLN A 313 -19.03 -4.67 -2.66
N GLY A 314 -18.04 -5.39 -3.22
CA GLY A 314 -18.16 -6.14 -4.45
C GLY A 314 -18.35 -5.30 -5.71
N GLU A 315 -18.02 -4.01 -5.63
CA GLU A 315 -18.30 -3.05 -6.69
C GLU A 315 -17.10 -2.85 -7.64
N VAL A 316 -17.40 -2.56 -8.89
CA VAL A 316 -16.41 -2.29 -9.93
C VAL A 316 -16.59 -0.86 -10.45
N ARG A 317 -15.47 -0.15 -10.60
CA ARG A 317 -15.42 1.20 -11.15
C ARG A 317 -14.58 1.24 -12.41
N ASN A 318 -15.16 1.83 -13.47
CA ASN A 318 -14.51 2.01 -14.77
C ASN A 318 -14.06 3.47 -15.00
N GLN A 319 -14.23 4.31 -14.00
CA GLN A 319 -13.82 5.70 -14.06
C GLN A 319 -12.28 5.79 -14.07
N LEU A 320 -11.79 6.74 -14.86
CA LEU A 320 -10.38 7.06 -14.96
C LEU A 320 -9.87 7.62 -13.62
N ALA A 321 -8.86 6.99 -13.04
CA ALA A 321 -8.27 7.36 -11.77
C ALA A 321 -6.74 7.09 -11.77
N MET A 322 -6.03 7.74 -10.88
CA MET A 322 -4.57 7.66 -10.78
C MET A 322 -4.11 7.65 -9.31
N ASN A 323 -2.91 7.19 -9.06
CA ASN A 323 -2.33 7.12 -7.71
C ASN A 323 -2.30 8.46 -6.95
N ILE A 324 -2.21 9.62 -7.65
CA ILE A 324 -2.29 10.96 -7.04
C ILE A 324 -3.64 11.22 -6.35
N ASP A 325 -4.68 10.50 -6.75
CA ASP A 325 -6.04 10.66 -6.24
C ASP A 325 -6.20 10.08 -4.84
N TRP A 326 -5.31 9.16 -4.41
CA TRP A 326 -5.38 8.61 -3.06
C TRP A 326 -5.13 9.66 -1.99
N PHE A 327 -4.28 10.66 -2.23
CA PHE A 327 -4.05 11.73 -1.25
C PHE A 327 -5.36 12.43 -0.86
N PRO A 328 -6.07 13.13 -1.77
CA PRO A 328 -7.31 13.81 -1.41
C PRO A 328 -8.44 12.83 -1.01
N THR A 329 -8.45 11.61 -1.57
CA THR A 329 -9.45 10.59 -1.22
C THR A 329 -9.32 10.13 0.23
N LEU A 330 -8.11 9.82 0.69
CA LEU A 330 -7.87 9.39 2.06
C LEU A 330 -8.07 10.52 3.05
N VAL A 331 -7.66 11.74 2.72
CA VAL A 331 -7.95 12.94 3.53
C VAL A 331 -9.45 13.12 3.74
N GLU A 332 -10.24 13.01 2.65
CA GLU A 332 -11.71 13.13 2.73
C GLU A 332 -12.35 11.97 3.52
N LEU A 333 -11.96 10.70 3.24
CA LEU A 333 -12.50 9.54 3.95
C LEU A 333 -12.17 9.56 5.45
N CYS A 334 -11.02 10.10 5.82
CA CYS A 334 -10.64 10.29 7.22
C CYS A 334 -11.33 11.49 7.89
N GLY A 335 -12.16 12.25 7.17
CA GLY A 335 -12.84 13.43 7.70
C GLY A 335 -11.90 14.58 8.04
N LEU A 336 -10.73 14.64 7.38
CA LEU A 336 -9.75 15.70 7.59
C LEU A 336 -10.01 16.89 6.67
N SER A 337 -9.44 18.05 7.00
CA SER A 337 -9.59 19.24 6.14
C SER A 337 -8.95 19.02 4.77
N THR A 338 -9.72 19.33 3.75
CA THR A 338 -9.27 19.35 2.34
C THR A 338 -8.84 20.74 1.90
N GLU A 339 -8.87 21.73 2.80
CA GLU A 339 -8.42 23.07 2.51
C GLU A 339 -6.89 23.14 2.40
N GLU A 340 -6.40 24.03 1.57
CA GLU A 340 -4.97 24.32 1.36
C GLU A 340 -4.11 23.13 0.90
N MET A 341 -4.72 22.11 0.26
CA MET A 341 -3.97 21.02 -0.37
C MET A 341 -3.41 21.48 -1.72
N ASP A 342 -2.09 21.46 -1.88
CA ASP A 342 -1.42 21.69 -3.17
C ASP A 342 -1.27 20.37 -3.96
N VAL A 343 -2.40 19.80 -4.39
CA VAL A 343 -2.47 18.51 -5.09
C VAL A 343 -3.07 18.64 -6.49
N ASP A 344 -2.67 17.76 -7.41
CA ASP A 344 -3.29 17.60 -8.73
C ASP A 344 -4.37 16.51 -8.70
N GLY A 345 -4.26 15.59 -7.74
CA GLY A 345 -5.20 14.52 -7.49
C GLY A 345 -6.59 15.04 -7.14
N LYS A 346 -7.59 14.22 -7.41
CA LYS A 346 -9.00 14.51 -7.12
C LYS A 346 -9.60 13.39 -6.31
N SER A 347 -10.41 13.75 -5.31
CA SER A 347 -11.06 12.74 -4.49
C SER A 347 -11.89 11.77 -5.34
N LEU A 348 -11.69 10.49 -5.10
CA LEU A 348 -12.44 9.39 -5.69
C LEU A 348 -13.70 9.04 -4.88
N VAL A 349 -13.93 9.66 -3.73
CA VAL A 349 -15.09 9.37 -2.86
C VAL A 349 -16.41 9.40 -3.63
N PRO A 350 -16.70 10.40 -4.51
CA PRO A 350 -17.94 10.40 -5.27
C PRO A 350 -18.12 9.17 -6.16
N VAL A 351 -17.06 8.74 -6.88
CA VAL A 351 -17.14 7.56 -7.77
C VAL A 351 -17.07 6.24 -7.00
N ILE A 352 -16.36 6.20 -5.86
CA ILE A 352 -16.35 5.03 -4.98
C ILE A 352 -17.77 4.75 -4.48
N LYS A 353 -18.46 5.77 -3.95
CA LYS A 353 -19.81 5.64 -3.39
C LYS A 353 -20.90 5.44 -4.44
N ASP A 354 -20.74 6.01 -5.63
CA ASP A 354 -21.75 5.97 -6.68
C ASP A 354 -21.09 5.75 -8.07
N GLY A 355 -21.19 4.53 -8.60
CA GLY A 355 -20.65 4.14 -9.89
C GLY A 355 -21.29 4.84 -11.09
N SER A 356 -22.40 5.57 -10.92
CA SER A 356 -23.03 6.38 -11.99
C SER A 356 -22.32 7.73 -12.20
N LYS A 357 -21.46 8.15 -11.25
CA LYS A 357 -20.70 9.41 -11.35
C LYS A 357 -19.66 9.33 -12.46
N SER A 358 -19.48 10.44 -13.15
CA SER A 358 -18.41 10.57 -14.12
C SER A 358 -17.04 10.59 -13.47
N SER A 359 -16.00 10.19 -14.21
CA SER A 359 -14.61 10.34 -13.78
C SER A 359 -14.30 11.79 -13.39
N SER A 360 -13.56 11.95 -12.30
CA SER A 360 -13.06 13.26 -11.87
C SER A 360 -12.01 13.84 -12.84
N HIS A 361 -11.35 12.96 -13.60
CA HIS A 361 -10.37 13.33 -14.63
C HIS A 361 -10.93 13.18 -16.03
N LYS A 362 -10.62 14.15 -16.90
CA LYS A 362 -10.79 14.05 -18.35
C LYS A 362 -9.51 13.62 -19.06
N VAL A 363 -8.38 13.95 -18.47
CA VAL A 363 -7.02 13.68 -18.98
C VAL A 363 -6.13 13.39 -17.78
N LEU A 364 -5.21 12.42 -17.91
CA LEU A 364 -4.12 12.17 -17.01
C LEU A 364 -2.80 12.54 -17.67
N HIS A 365 -1.84 13.02 -16.91
CA HIS A 365 -0.50 13.37 -17.38
C HIS A 365 0.53 12.41 -16.83
N PHE A 366 1.45 11.97 -17.66
CA PHE A 366 2.53 11.08 -17.31
C PHE A 366 3.85 11.69 -17.79
N ASP A 367 4.85 11.64 -16.91
CA ASP A 367 6.22 12.09 -17.20
C ASP A 367 7.19 10.95 -16.89
N PHE A 368 8.16 10.73 -17.78
CA PHE A 368 9.25 9.79 -17.55
C PHE A 368 10.53 10.31 -18.20
N GLY A 369 11.42 10.90 -17.39
CA GLY A 369 12.60 11.59 -17.90
C GLY A 369 12.21 12.74 -18.81
N ASP A 370 12.69 12.69 -20.07
CA ASP A 370 12.37 13.65 -21.11
C ASP A 370 11.15 13.24 -21.96
N GLN A 371 10.48 12.13 -21.62
CA GLN A 371 9.26 11.66 -22.29
C GLN A 371 8.03 12.18 -21.54
N TRP A 372 7.01 12.60 -22.30
CA TRP A 372 5.73 13.15 -21.79
C TRP A 372 4.60 12.96 -22.78
#